data_1b10b7432c71d9935292b4fe0761640c
#
_entry.id   1b10b7432c71d9935292b4fe0761640c
#
_cell.length_a   1.000
_cell.length_b   1.000
_cell.length_c   1.000
_cell.angle_alpha   90.00
_cell.angle_beta   90.00
_cell.angle_gamma   90.00
#
_symmetry.space_group_name_H-M   'P 1'
#
loop_
_entity.id
_entity.type
_entity.pdbx_description
1 polymer ?
#
loop_
_entity_poly.entity_id
_entity_poly.type
_entity_poly.pdbx_seq_one_letter_code
_entity_poly.pdbx_strand_id
1 'polypeptide(L)'
;APYGLGIDYEGDTPFDTLAQEGEMLYACLNPVIAWRVSPSLSVAAGITLNYSDVSLKRRIGLTPGDQFRFEGDDYAFGANFGLLWQPDSMWSFGLNFRSPTKLDYSGDSIADPYSNEQSTEASLDFPAFIVGGISFRPNDKWNIEFNLDWTDWDSVNDARFKGTFGGDQTF
;
A
#
# COMPACT_ATOMS: atom_id res chain seq x y z
N ALA A 1 -2.85 -10.23 -1.01
CA ALA A 1 -2.53 -8.84 -1.31
C ALA A 1 -2.87 -8.00 -0.08
N PRO A 2 -1.93 -7.22 0.47
CA PRO A 2 -2.22 -6.36 1.64
C PRO A 2 -3.09 -5.15 1.26
N TYR A 3 -3.07 -4.74 -0.01
CA TYR A 3 -3.85 -3.62 -0.52
C TYR A 3 -4.51 -4.04 -1.85
N GLY A 4 -5.75 -3.71 -2.01
CA GLY A 4 -6.51 -3.82 -3.24
C GLY A 4 -7.64 -2.81 -3.12
N LEU A 5 -7.71 -1.89 -4.06
CA LEU A 5 -8.76 -0.89 -4.13
C LEU A 5 -9.39 -0.98 -5.52
N GLY A 6 -10.71 -1.05 -5.54
CA GLY A 6 -11.50 -0.89 -6.74
C GLY A 6 -12.59 0.12 -6.48
N ILE A 7 -12.71 1.09 -7.35
CA ILE A 7 -13.81 2.06 -7.39
C ILE A 7 -14.39 2.02 -8.78
N ASP A 8 -15.70 1.85 -8.88
CA ASP A 8 -16.45 1.94 -10.12
C ASP A 8 -17.77 2.68 -9.82
N TYR A 9 -17.88 3.87 -10.37
CA TYR A 9 -19.12 4.67 -10.30
C TYR A 9 -19.82 4.59 -11.64
N GLU A 10 -20.84 3.74 -11.74
CA GLU A 10 -21.69 3.65 -12.92
C GLU A 10 -22.52 4.93 -13.10
N GLY A 11 -22.43 5.55 -14.29
CA GLY A 11 -23.24 6.67 -14.71
C GLY A 11 -22.63 8.05 -14.46
N ASP A 12 -23.38 9.09 -14.83
CA ASP A 12 -23.00 10.49 -14.59
C ASP A 12 -23.20 10.85 -13.12
N THR A 13 -22.13 10.86 -12.34
CA THR A 13 -22.14 11.23 -10.93
C THR A 13 -21.50 12.61 -10.71
N PRO A 14 -21.83 13.32 -9.63
CA PRO A 14 -21.16 14.58 -9.28
C PRO A 14 -19.64 14.44 -9.03
N PHE A 15 -19.14 13.21 -8.91
CA PHE A 15 -17.75 12.89 -8.59
C PHE A 15 -16.92 12.42 -9.78
N ASP A 16 -17.49 12.38 -10.98
CA ASP A 16 -16.85 11.87 -12.21
C ASP A 16 -15.53 12.57 -12.55
N THR A 17 -15.37 13.82 -12.11
CA THR A 17 -14.13 14.60 -12.28
C THR A 17 -13.04 14.24 -11.27
N LEU A 18 -13.40 13.57 -10.16
CA LEU A 18 -12.44 13.07 -9.17
C LEU A 18 -12.00 11.65 -9.50
N ALA A 19 -12.95 10.73 -9.62
CA ALA A 19 -12.72 9.35 -10.02
C ALA A 19 -14.00 8.78 -10.62
N GLN A 20 -13.91 8.12 -11.75
CA GLN A 20 -14.99 7.36 -12.37
C GLN A 20 -14.75 5.87 -12.17
N GLU A 21 -13.55 5.43 -12.47
CA GLU A 21 -13.11 4.06 -12.33
C GLU A 21 -11.66 4.07 -11.83
N GLY A 22 -11.36 3.25 -10.86
CA GLY A 22 -10.01 3.08 -10.32
C GLY A 22 -9.81 1.66 -9.85
N GLU A 23 -8.76 1.03 -10.30
CA GLU A 23 -8.36 -0.31 -9.88
C GLU A 23 -6.89 -0.31 -9.49
N MET A 24 -6.58 -0.96 -8.37
CA MET A 24 -5.22 -1.20 -7.93
C MET A 24 -5.06 -2.67 -7.58
N LEU A 25 -4.19 -3.35 -8.29
CA LEU A 25 -3.67 -4.64 -7.92
C LEU A 25 -2.36 -4.45 -7.14
N TYR A 26 -2.22 -5.08 -5.99
CA TYR A 26 -0.98 -5.09 -5.23
C TYR A 26 -0.63 -6.53 -4.81
N ALA A 27 0.53 -7.01 -5.24
CA ALA A 27 1.06 -8.32 -4.90
C ALA A 27 2.38 -8.17 -4.15
N CYS A 28 2.57 -8.98 -3.10
CA CYS A 28 3.78 -8.96 -2.29
C CYS A 28 4.33 -10.38 -2.12
N LEU A 29 5.57 -10.59 -2.54
CA LEU A 29 6.35 -11.78 -2.20
C LEU A 29 7.27 -11.44 -1.02
N ASN A 30 7.16 -12.22 0.07
CA ASN A 30 7.86 -11.93 1.31
C ASN A 30 8.57 -13.18 1.87
N PRO A 31 9.77 -13.53 1.39
CA PRO A 31 10.62 -14.54 2.03
C PRO A 31 11.12 -14.04 3.39
N VAL A 32 10.95 -14.89 4.42
CA VAL A 32 11.33 -14.57 5.81
C VAL A 32 12.19 -15.69 6.37
N ILE A 33 13.25 -15.32 7.08
CA ILE A 33 14.06 -16.23 7.88
C ILE A 33 13.75 -15.95 9.35
N ALA A 34 13.38 -17.00 10.08
CA ALA A 34 13.15 -16.94 11.52
C ALA A 34 14.19 -17.78 12.26
N TRP A 35 14.70 -17.24 13.35
CA TRP A 35 15.70 -17.89 14.19
C TRP A 35 15.31 -17.80 15.66
N ARG A 36 15.34 -18.96 16.33
CA ARG A 36 15.20 -19.03 17.78
C ARG A 36 16.56 -18.76 18.43
N VAL A 37 16.74 -17.56 18.94
CA VAL A 37 17.98 -17.11 19.60
C VAL A 37 18.17 -17.77 20.97
N SER A 38 17.07 -17.97 21.69
CA SER A 38 17.02 -18.66 22.97
C SER A 38 15.68 -19.42 23.13
N PRO A 39 15.50 -20.25 24.18
CA PRO A 39 14.21 -20.89 24.43
C PRO A 39 13.03 -19.93 24.55
N SER A 40 13.30 -18.68 24.96
CA SER A 40 12.28 -17.65 25.16
C SER A 40 12.25 -16.56 24.11
N LEU A 41 13.23 -16.51 23.17
CA LEU A 41 13.36 -15.41 22.20
C LEU A 41 13.52 -15.94 20.78
N SER A 42 12.65 -15.48 19.89
CA SER A 42 12.77 -15.69 18.46
C SER A 42 12.78 -14.34 17.74
N VAL A 43 13.57 -14.26 16.70
CA VAL A 43 13.62 -13.10 15.80
C VAL A 43 13.40 -13.56 14.37
N ALA A 44 12.87 -12.67 13.54
CA ALA A 44 12.67 -12.93 12.13
C ALA A 44 13.03 -11.68 11.32
N ALA A 45 13.58 -11.89 10.14
CA ALA A 45 13.83 -10.83 9.19
C ALA A 45 13.50 -11.31 7.78
N GLY A 46 13.00 -10.42 6.96
CA GLY A 46 12.64 -10.72 5.59
C GLY A 46 12.79 -9.51 4.68
N ILE A 47 12.80 -9.79 3.40
CA ILE A 47 12.69 -8.79 2.34
C ILE A 47 11.32 -8.91 1.70
N THR A 48 10.80 -7.81 1.19
CA THR A 48 9.57 -7.82 0.39
C THR A 48 9.88 -7.38 -1.02
N LEU A 49 9.35 -8.12 -2.00
CA LEU A 49 9.23 -7.68 -3.38
C LEU A 49 7.76 -7.38 -3.61
N ASN A 50 7.48 -6.12 -3.86
CA ASN A 50 6.14 -5.61 -4.06
C ASN A 50 5.96 -5.28 -5.54
N TYR A 51 4.88 -5.74 -6.12
CA TYR A 51 4.41 -5.39 -7.46
C TYR A 51 3.06 -4.72 -7.34
N SER A 52 2.87 -3.64 -8.06
CA SER A 52 1.56 -3.01 -8.16
C SER A 52 1.29 -2.57 -9.58
N ASP A 53 0.04 -2.75 -9.99
CA ASP A 53 -0.55 -2.28 -11.24
C ASP A 53 -1.72 -1.38 -10.90
N VAL A 54 -1.82 -0.25 -11.57
CA VAL A 54 -2.83 0.79 -11.30
C VAL A 54 -3.47 1.22 -12.61
N SER A 55 -4.80 1.24 -12.63
CA SER A 55 -5.61 1.83 -13.69
C SER A 55 -6.54 2.89 -13.08
N LEU A 56 -6.51 4.09 -13.63
CA LEU A 56 -7.35 5.21 -13.19
C LEU A 56 -8.06 5.84 -14.38
N LYS A 57 -9.37 6.07 -14.24
CA LYS A 57 -10.20 6.77 -15.22
C LYS A 57 -11.06 7.81 -14.53
N ARG A 58 -11.08 9.03 -15.08
CA ARG A 58 -11.91 10.13 -14.60
C ARG A 58 -12.36 11.02 -15.75
N ARG A 59 -13.39 11.81 -15.54
CA ARG A 59 -13.75 12.89 -16.48
C ARG A 59 -12.83 14.10 -16.31
N ILE A 60 -12.52 14.77 -17.41
CA ILE A 60 -11.75 16.02 -17.39
C ILE A 60 -12.66 17.19 -17.02
N GLY A 61 -13.92 17.16 -17.50
CA GLY A 61 -14.95 18.15 -17.20
C GLY A 61 -14.92 19.39 -18.10
N LEU A 62 -14.21 19.34 -19.23
CA LEU A 62 -14.15 20.44 -20.20
C LEU A 62 -15.24 20.32 -21.26
N THR A 63 -15.52 19.10 -21.71
CA THR A 63 -16.60 18.81 -22.69
C THR A 63 -17.36 17.54 -22.29
N PRO A 64 -18.61 17.39 -22.76
CA PRO A 64 -19.35 16.14 -22.52
C PRO A 64 -18.63 14.93 -23.12
N GLY A 65 -18.39 13.90 -22.29
CA GLY A 65 -17.76 12.65 -22.72
C GLY A 65 -16.24 12.65 -22.72
N ASP A 66 -15.58 13.74 -22.33
CA ASP A 66 -14.11 13.77 -22.17
C ASP A 66 -13.64 12.87 -21.03
N GLN A 67 -12.47 12.25 -21.21
CA GLN A 67 -11.91 11.29 -20.26
C GLN A 67 -10.41 11.43 -20.15
N PHE A 68 -9.91 11.34 -18.93
CA PHE A 68 -8.52 11.06 -18.61
C PHE A 68 -8.39 9.61 -18.17
N ARG A 69 -7.42 8.90 -18.73
CA ARG A 69 -7.04 7.54 -18.34
C ARG A 69 -5.55 7.49 -18.06
N PHE A 70 -5.16 6.78 -17.03
CA PHE A 70 -3.79 6.44 -16.70
C PHE A 70 -3.71 4.95 -16.39
N GLU A 71 -2.70 4.27 -16.94
CA GLU A 71 -2.37 2.88 -16.64
C GLU A 71 -0.86 2.79 -16.42
N GLY A 72 -0.44 2.13 -15.34
CA GLY A 72 0.98 2.00 -15.03
C GLY A 72 1.24 0.95 -13.97
N ASP A 73 2.47 0.43 -13.98
CA ASP A 73 2.92 -0.57 -13.02
C ASP A 73 4.32 -0.25 -12.47
N ASP A 74 4.66 -0.86 -11.33
CA ASP A 74 6.00 -0.74 -10.75
C ASP A 74 6.30 -1.89 -9.78
N TYR A 75 7.60 -2.04 -9.49
CA TYR A 75 8.16 -2.96 -8.52
C TYR A 75 8.97 -2.21 -7.47
N ALA A 76 8.76 -2.53 -6.21
CA ALA A 76 9.53 -1.93 -5.13
C ALA A 76 9.97 -2.98 -4.10
N PHE A 77 11.11 -2.71 -3.47
CA PHE A 77 11.66 -3.55 -2.42
C PHE A 77 11.40 -2.93 -1.05
N GLY A 78 11.18 -3.79 -0.07
CA GLY A 78 11.08 -3.40 1.32
C GLY A 78 11.69 -4.47 2.22
N ALA A 79 11.58 -4.24 3.52
CA ALA A 79 12.06 -5.15 4.54
C ALA A 79 11.03 -5.29 5.67
N ASN A 80 11.08 -6.42 6.36
CA ASN A 80 10.33 -6.61 7.59
C ASN A 80 11.21 -7.24 8.67
N PHE A 81 10.79 -7.00 9.91
CA PHE A 81 11.43 -7.55 11.09
C PHE A 81 10.35 -8.00 12.08
N GLY A 82 10.59 -9.13 12.71
CA GLY A 82 9.72 -9.69 13.73
C GLY A 82 10.48 -10.12 14.97
N LEU A 83 9.86 -9.96 16.13
CA LEU A 83 10.38 -10.44 17.41
C LEU A 83 9.25 -11.09 18.19
N LEU A 84 9.54 -12.24 18.77
CA LEU A 84 8.65 -12.93 19.72
C LEU A 84 9.46 -13.26 20.97
N TRP A 85 9.04 -12.71 22.11
CA TRP A 85 9.63 -12.97 23.40
C TRP A 85 8.61 -13.61 24.34
N GLN A 86 8.94 -14.80 24.82
CA GLN A 86 8.11 -15.62 25.73
C GLN A 86 8.94 -15.95 26.98
N PRO A 87 8.97 -15.04 27.97
CA PRO A 87 9.77 -15.26 29.20
C PRO A 87 9.33 -16.48 29.99
N ASP A 88 8.05 -16.80 29.96
CA ASP A 88 7.42 -17.95 30.63
C ASP A 88 6.22 -18.46 29.83
N SER A 89 5.48 -19.42 30.42
CA SER A 89 4.30 -20.03 29.80
C SER A 89 3.06 -19.11 29.79
N MET A 90 3.05 -18.04 30.61
CA MET A 90 1.92 -17.15 30.77
C MET A 90 2.01 -15.92 29.84
N TRP A 91 3.23 -15.43 29.59
CA TRP A 91 3.43 -14.17 28.87
C TRP A 91 4.07 -14.37 27.51
N SER A 92 3.55 -13.65 26.53
CA SER A 92 4.15 -13.53 25.20
C SER A 92 4.11 -12.07 24.75
N PHE A 93 5.22 -11.61 24.18
CA PHE A 93 5.37 -10.26 23.64
C PHE A 93 5.78 -10.39 22.17
N GLY A 94 5.03 -9.75 21.30
CA GLY A 94 5.30 -9.72 19.87
C GLY A 94 5.59 -8.32 19.38
N LEU A 95 6.50 -8.19 18.43
CA LEU A 95 6.74 -6.96 17.67
C LEU A 95 6.92 -7.31 16.21
N ASN A 96 6.25 -6.57 15.33
CA ASN A 96 6.42 -6.65 13.89
C ASN A 96 6.64 -5.25 13.33
N PHE A 97 7.61 -5.12 12.44
CA PHE A 97 7.91 -3.91 11.71
C PHE A 97 7.93 -4.21 10.21
N ARG A 98 7.37 -3.32 9.41
CA ARG A 98 7.53 -3.30 7.96
C ARG A 98 7.99 -1.91 7.52
N SER A 99 9.01 -1.89 6.66
CA SER A 99 9.53 -0.64 6.11
C SER A 99 8.51 0.02 5.19
N PRO A 100 8.61 1.34 5.00
CA PRO A 100 7.87 2.02 3.95
C PRO A 100 8.29 1.47 2.59
N THR A 101 7.41 1.61 1.60
CA THR A 101 7.66 1.20 0.22
C THR A 101 7.17 2.29 -0.70
N LYS A 102 8.04 2.79 -1.58
CA LYS A 102 7.68 3.76 -2.61
C LYS A 102 7.51 3.03 -3.93
N LEU A 103 6.40 3.27 -4.60
CA LEU A 103 6.12 2.83 -5.95
C LEU A 103 6.15 4.05 -6.88
N ASP A 104 7.01 3.99 -7.90
CA ASP A 104 7.16 5.01 -8.94
C ASP A 104 6.64 4.43 -10.26
N TYR A 105 5.32 4.41 -10.40
CA TYR A 105 4.64 3.84 -11.55
C TYR A 105 5.08 4.52 -12.84
N SER A 106 5.46 3.71 -13.82
CA SER A 106 5.73 4.14 -15.19
C SER A 106 4.64 3.59 -16.09
N GLY A 107 4.03 4.45 -16.88
CA GLY A 107 2.91 4.05 -17.71
C GLY A 107 2.49 5.11 -18.68
N ASP A 108 1.31 4.97 -19.22
CA ASP A 108 0.77 5.85 -20.24
C ASP A 108 -0.50 6.54 -19.78
N SER A 109 -0.67 7.78 -20.20
CA SER A 109 -1.91 8.52 -19.99
C SER A 109 -2.46 9.08 -21.31
N ILE A 110 -3.77 9.19 -21.37
CA ILE A 110 -4.49 9.81 -22.49
C ILE A 110 -5.55 10.76 -21.93
N ALA A 111 -5.69 11.91 -22.57
CA ALA A 111 -6.76 12.87 -22.29
C ALA A 111 -7.63 13.05 -23.55
N ASP A 112 -8.59 12.16 -23.75
CA ASP A 112 -9.44 12.15 -24.92
C ASP A 112 -10.54 13.24 -24.83
N PRO A 113 -10.75 14.10 -25.85
CA PRO A 113 -10.10 14.13 -27.18
C PRO A 113 -8.90 15.09 -27.28
N TYR A 114 -8.31 15.53 -26.15
CA TYR A 114 -7.37 16.67 -26.13
C TYR A 114 -5.91 16.29 -26.37
N SER A 115 -5.50 15.07 -26.05
CA SER A 115 -4.12 14.60 -26.29
C SER A 115 -4.09 13.17 -26.78
N ASN A 116 -3.00 12.83 -27.49
CA ASN A 116 -2.63 11.45 -27.73
C ASN A 116 -2.05 10.84 -26.45
N GLU A 117 -1.80 9.55 -26.50
CA GLU A 117 -1.10 8.81 -25.45
C GLU A 117 0.26 9.45 -25.16
N GLN A 118 0.55 9.63 -23.87
CA GLN A 118 1.76 10.26 -23.36
C GLN A 118 2.33 9.41 -22.25
N SER A 119 3.65 9.23 -22.24
CA SER A 119 4.32 8.58 -21.14
C SER A 119 4.20 9.43 -19.87
N THR A 120 3.73 8.82 -18.81
CA THR A 120 3.39 9.49 -17.56
C THR A 120 3.97 8.69 -16.40
N GLU A 121 4.55 9.39 -15.44
CA GLU A 121 5.03 8.83 -14.19
C GLU A 121 4.08 9.21 -13.05
N ALA A 122 3.75 8.25 -12.20
CA ALA A 122 3.00 8.49 -10.98
C ALA A 122 3.74 7.89 -9.78
N SER A 123 3.73 8.56 -8.63
CA SER A 123 4.36 8.02 -7.42
C SER A 123 3.37 7.93 -6.28
N LEU A 124 3.47 6.82 -5.55
CA LEU A 124 2.66 6.55 -4.37
C LEU A 124 3.53 5.94 -3.27
N ASP A 125 3.50 6.55 -2.08
CA ASP A 125 4.22 6.09 -0.92
C ASP A 125 3.31 5.23 -0.03
N PHE A 126 3.76 4.01 0.28
CA PHE A 126 3.12 3.13 1.26
C PHE A 126 3.83 3.27 2.61
N PRO A 127 3.09 3.54 3.68
CA PRO A 127 3.65 3.86 4.98
C PRO A 127 4.37 2.68 5.63
N ALA A 128 5.33 2.99 6.50
CA ALA A 128 5.83 2.03 7.48
C ALA A 128 4.74 1.70 8.50
N PHE A 129 4.79 0.48 9.03
CA PHE A 129 3.95 0.15 10.18
C PHE A 129 4.69 -0.69 11.22
N ILE A 130 4.27 -0.51 12.46
CA ILE A 130 4.72 -1.26 13.63
C ILE A 130 3.50 -1.84 14.32
N VAL A 131 3.54 -3.14 14.58
CA VAL A 131 2.53 -3.83 15.37
C VAL A 131 3.19 -4.40 16.61
N GLY A 132 2.75 -3.98 17.78
CA GLY A 132 3.17 -4.53 19.07
C GLY A 132 2.04 -5.29 19.75
N GLY A 133 2.31 -6.45 20.33
CA GLY A 133 1.30 -7.27 20.97
C GLY A 133 1.77 -7.90 22.28
N ILE A 134 0.83 -8.05 23.20
CA ILE A 134 1.01 -8.74 24.49
C ILE A 134 -0.09 -9.78 24.60
N SER A 135 0.29 -11.01 24.94
CA SER A 135 -0.63 -12.09 25.28
C SER A 135 -0.37 -12.58 26.68
N PHE A 136 -1.44 -12.70 27.48
CA PHE A 136 -1.41 -13.21 28.85
C PHE A 136 -2.32 -14.44 29.00
N ARG A 137 -1.74 -15.56 29.40
CA ARG A 137 -2.40 -16.86 29.60
C ARG A 137 -2.30 -17.30 31.06
N PRO A 138 -3.20 -16.83 31.96
CA PRO A 138 -3.15 -17.19 33.38
C PRO A 138 -3.42 -18.67 33.63
N ASN A 139 -4.10 -19.36 32.72
CA ASN A 139 -4.40 -20.78 32.75
C ASN A 139 -4.81 -21.27 31.33
N ASP A 140 -5.06 -22.57 31.18
CA ASP A 140 -5.41 -23.21 29.89
C ASP A 140 -6.76 -22.78 29.32
N LYS A 141 -7.59 -22.05 30.06
CA LYS A 141 -8.93 -21.63 29.66
C LYS A 141 -8.97 -20.17 29.14
N TRP A 142 -8.00 -19.35 29.53
CA TRP A 142 -7.99 -17.93 29.25
C TRP A 142 -6.75 -17.52 28.47
N ASN A 143 -6.97 -16.77 27.36
CA ASN A 143 -5.95 -16.06 26.65
C ASN A 143 -6.46 -14.63 26.45
N ILE A 144 -5.75 -13.66 27.02
CA ILE A 144 -6.06 -12.23 26.94
C ILE A 144 -4.99 -11.60 26.08
N GLU A 145 -5.39 -10.92 25.01
CA GLU A 145 -4.47 -10.29 24.05
C GLU A 145 -4.78 -8.80 23.91
N PHE A 146 -3.72 -8.02 23.83
CA PHE A 146 -3.77 -6.61 23.51
C PHE A 146 -2.76 -6.34 22.38
N ASN A 147 -3.22 -5.68 21.31
CA ASN A 147 -2.39 -5.30 20.18
C ASN A 147 -2.50 -3.80 19.96
N LEU A 148 -1.40 -3.19 19.57
CA LEU A 148 -1.29 -1.79 19.15
C LEU A 148 -0.66 -1.73 17.78
N ASP A 149 -1.38 -1.12 16.84
CA ASP A 149 -0.92 -0.89 15.48
C ASP A 149 -0.63 0.59 15.29
N TRP A 150 0.57 0.90 14.83
CA TRP A 150 0.96 2.24 14.44
C TRP A 150 1.36 2.25 12.97
N THR A 151 0.81 3.17 12.21
CA THR A 151 1.08 3.37 10.79
C THR A 151 1.50 4.82 10.56
N ASP A 152 2.61 5.00 9.85
CA ASP A 152 3.17 6.31 9.52
C ASP A 152 2.43 6.97 8.36
N TRP A 153 1.20 7.40 8.59
CA TRP A 153 0.38 8.06 7.59
C TRP A 153 0.93 9.43 7.13
N ASP A 154 1.84 10.03 7.91
CA ASP A 154 2.48 11.29 7.54
C ASP A 154 3.42 11.13 6.32
N SER A 155 3.85 9.91 6.02
CA SER A 155 4.63 9.61 4.82
C SER A 155 3.78 9.57 3.52
N VAL A 156 2.45 9.45 3.64
CA VAL A 156 1.51 9.38 2.50
C VAL A 156 0.97 10.78 2.22
N ASN A 157 1.82 11.70 1.79
CA ASN A 157 1.42 13.10 1.66
C ASN A 157 0.89 13.49 0.29
N ASP A 158 1.42 12.91 -0.79
CA ASP A 158 1.11 13.38 -2.14
C ASP A 158 1.10 12.23 -3.17
N ALA A 159 0.03 12.08 -3.91
CA ALA A 159 0.04 11.37 -5.18
C ALA A 159 0.51 12.32 -6.28
N ARG A 160 1.68 12.07 -6.87
CA ARG A 160 2.28 12.94 -7.89
C ARG A 160 2.20 12.30 -9.25
N PHE A 161 1.67 13.04 -10.21
CA PHE A 161 1.64 12.67 -11.61
C PHE A 161 2.49 13.64 -12.41
N LYS A 162 3.42 13.13 -13.22
CA LYS A 162 4.29 13.91 -14.09
C LYS A 162 4.04 13.54 -15.54
N GLY A 163 4.11 14.54 -16.42
CA GLY A 163 3.91 14.34 -17.86
C GLY A 163 2.46 14.23 -18.30
N THR A 164 1.49 14.63 -17.45
CA THR A 164 0.06 14.59 -17.79
C THR A 164 -0.36 15.79 -18.65
N PHE A 165 -1.52 15.64 -19.30
CA PHE A 165 -2.21 16.77 -19.94
C PHE A 165 -2.50 17.88 -18.91
N GLY A 166 -1.94 19.08 -19.14
CA GLY A 166 -2.04 20.21 -18.21
C GLY A 166 -0.83 20.40 -17.30
N GLY A 167 0.23 19.58 -17.45
CA GLY A 167 1.48 19.66 -16.66
C GLY A 167 1.48 18.74 -15.43
N ASP A 168 2.52 18.87 -14.62
CA ASP A 168 2.67 18.07 -13.41
C ASP A 168 1.56 18.39 -12.41
N GLN A 169 0.95 17.36 -11.84
CA GLN A 169 -0.15 17.47 -10.88
C GLN A 169 0.23 16.77 -9.55
N THR A 170 -0.13 17.39 -8.45
CA THR A 170 0.03 16.86 -7.08
C THR A 170 -1.35 16.89 -6.39
N PHE A 171 -1.75 15.79 -5.77
CA PHE A 171 -3.04 15.61 -5.09
C PHE A 171 -2.83 15.23 -3.64
#